data_fe6a862b15eca1a6aa663391ae04b933
#
_entry.id   fe6a862b15eca1a6aa663391ae04b933
#
_cell.length_a   1.000
_cell.length_b   1.000
_cell.length_c   1.000
_cell.angle_alpha   90.00
_cell.angle_beta   90.00
_cell.angle_gamma   90.00
#
_symmetry.space_group_name_H-M   'P 1'
#
loop_
_entity.id
_entity.type
_entity.pdbx_description
1 polymer ?
#
loop_
_entity_poly.entity_id
_entity_poly.type
_entity_poly.pdbx_seq_one_letter_code
_entity_poly.pdbx_strand_id
1 'polypeptide(L)'
;MTLRTTLALATLALGATMASAQQGVGKDDILLGSIQDLSGPLAGFGKQARAGMLLAVDEINEQGGINGRKLKLNVEDSGYDPKKAVLAAQKLVNQDKIFMMVGHIGTAQNMAAMPVQFEKNVINFFPITAAREMYEPFHKLKYSFAAPYYDQMRLATPKLVKEKGAKKVCTLYQDDDFGLEVLKGGEDGLKTIGMEFAEKTSYKRGATDFSSQVAKMQSSGCDFIVLGTICLLYTSPSPRD
;
A
#
# COMPACT_ATOMS: atom_id res chain seq x y z
N MET A 1 -49.03 -57.48 37.69
CA MET A 1 -47.72 -56.81 37.78
C MET A 1 -47.32 -56.43 36.36
N THR A 2 -47.53 -55.20 35.99
CA THR A 2 -47.32 -54.69 34.61
C THR A 2 -46.08 -53.78 34.61
N LEU A 3 -45.03 -54.24 33.96
CA LEU A 3 -43.77 -53.54 33.82
C LEU A 3 -43.95 -52.47 32.69
N ARG A 4 -43.94 -51.19 33.05
CA ARG A 4 -43.94 -50.08 32.11
C ARG A 4 -42.51 -49.78 31.73
N THR A 5 -42.13 -50.11 30.53
CA THR A 5 -40.87 -49.69 29.91
C THR A 5 -41.04 -48.28 29.34
N THR A 6 -40.44 -47.32 29.99
CA THR A 6 -40.32 -45.94 29.51
C THR A 6 -39.17 -45.85 28.51
N LEU A 7 -39.49 -45.65 27.25
CA LEU A 7 -38.53 -45.40 26.15
C LEU A 7 -38.16 -43.89 26.17
N ALA A 8 -36.95 -43.61 26.64
CA ALA A 8 -36.40 -42.25 26.58
C ALA A 8 -35.86 -41.98 25.18
N LEU A 9 -36.56 -41.18 24.37
CA LEU A 9 -36.03 -40.63 23.13
C LEU A 9 -35.00 -39.54 23.50
N ALA A 10 -33.73 -39.85 23.35
CA ALA A 10 -32.67 -38.86 23.35
C ALA A 10 -32.64 -38.14 21.98
N THR A 11 -33.27 -36.98 21.91
CA THR A 11 -33.14 -36.06 20.78
C THR A 11 -31.72 -35.46 20.80
N LEU A 12 -30.83 -36.03 19.98
CA LEU A 12 -29.55 -35.41 19.66
C LEU A 12 -29.83 -34.16 18.82
N ALA A 13 -29.87 -32.99 19.44
CA ALA A 13 -29.84 -31.71 18.75
C ALA A 13 -28.45 -31.56 18.15
N LEU A 14 -28.28 -31.93 16.87
CA LEU A 14 -27.14 -31.50 16.07
C LEU A 14 -27.24 -29.97 15.94
N GLY A 15 -26.53 -29.27 16.82
CA GLY A 15 -26.23 -27.87 16.65
C GLY A 15 -25.36 -27.70 15.39
N ALA A 16 -26.00 -27.51 14.24
CA ALA A 16 -25.32 -27.02 13.08
C ALA A 16 -24.82 -25.62 13.44
N THR A 17 -23.55 -25.52 13.87
CA THR A 17 -22.84 -24.24 13.90
C THR A 17 -22.85 -23.73 12.46
N MET A 18 -23.73 -22.78 12.17
CA MET A 18 -23.66 -21.99 10.98
C MET A 18 -22.30 -21.31 11.03
N ALA A 19 -21.29 -21.92 10.39
CA ALA A 19 -20.04 -21.24 10.14
C ALA A 19 -20.42 -20.01 9.34
N SER A 20 -20.35 -18.83 9.97
CA SER A 20 -20.56 -17.56 9.28
C SER A 20 -19.62 -17.57 8.08
N ALA A 21 -20.19 -17.62 6.88
CA ALA A 21 -19.39 -17.67 5.67
C ALA A 21 -18.51 -16.43 5.63
N GLN A 22 -17.20 -16.63 5.64
CA GLN A 22 -16.25 -15.54 5.55
C GLN A 22 -16.52 -14.75 4.29
N GLN A 23 -16.65 -13.41 4.40
CA GLN A 23 -16.85 -12.56 3.23
C GLN A 23 -15.80 -12.86 2.15
N GLY A 24 -16.23 -12.98 0.89
CA GLY A 24 -15.39 -13.25 -0.26
C GLY A 24 -14.83 -14.67 -0.37
N VAL A 25 -15.24 -15.59 0.51
CA VAL A 25 -14.89 -17.02 0.44
C VAL A 25 -16.13 -17.82 0.11
N GLY A 26 -16.25 -18.19 -1.15
CA GLY A 26 -17.34 -19.04 -1.66
C GLY A 26 -17.03 -20.53 -1.55
N LYS A 27 -17.93 -21.34 -2.09
CA LYS A 27 -17.72 -22.79 -2.20
C LYS A 27 -16.61 -23.11 -3.20
N ASP A 28 -16.59 -22.42 -4.33
CA ASP A 28 -15.74 -22.72 -5.48
C ASP A 28 -14.71 -21.63 -5.78
N ASP A 29 -14.79 -20.47 -5.10
CA ASP A 29 -13.91 -19.34 -5.33
C ASP A 29 -13.58 -18.54 -4.06
N ILE A 30 -12.48 -17.77 -4.17
CA ILE A 30 -12.05 -16.75 -3.20
C ILE A 30 -11.85 -15.46 -3.97
N LEU A 31 -12.57 -14.41 -3.57
CA LEU A 31 -12.57 -13.12 -4.25
C LEU A 31 -11.60 -12.15 -3.59
N LEU A 32 -10.58 -11.76 -4.33
CA LEU A 32 -9.60 -10.75 -3.96
C LEU A 32 -9.93 -9.41 -4.60
N GLY A 33 -9.53 -8.32 -3.96
CA GLY A 33 -9.61 -6.98 -4.54
C GLY A 33 -8.25 -6.32 -4.61
N SER A 34 -8.06 -5.42 -5.55
CA SER A 34 -6.90 -4.54 -5.64
C SER A 34 -7.32 -3.17 -6.14
N ILE A 35 -6.64 -2.13 -5.67
CA ILE A 35 -6.82 -0.77 -6.17
C ILE A 35 -5.48 -0.32 -6.74
N GLN A 36 -5.47 -0.03 -8.03
CA GLN A 36 -4.27 0.35 -8.76
C GLN A 36 -4.41 1.76 -9.34
N ASP A 37 -3.30 2.33 -9.76
CA ASP A 37 -3.30 3.45 -10.69
C ASP A 37 -3.23 2.90 -12.11
N LEU A 38 -4.34 2.94 -12.85
CA LEU A 38 -4.40 2.46 -14.24
C LEU A 38 -4.50 3.62 -15.25
N SER A 39 -4.80 4.83 -14.80
CA SER A 39 -5.06 6.00 -15.65
C SER A 39 -4.30 7.26 -15.24
N GLY A 40 -3.70 7.28 -14.04
CA GLY A 40 -2.99 8.43 -13.48
C GLY A 40 -1.48 8.39 -13.68
N PRO A 41 -0.73 9.13 -12.85
CA PRO A 41 0.71 9.33 -13.02
C PRO A 41 1.55 8.06 -12.82
N LEU A 42 1.04 7.06 -12.09
CA LEU A 42 1.70 5.77 -11.91
C LEU A 42 1.10 4.65 -12.78
N ALA A 43 0.34 5.00 -13.83
CA ALA A 43 -0.38 4.01 -14.64
C ALA A 43 0.54 2.93 -15.25
N GLY A 44 1.77 3.30 -15.63
CA GLY A 44 2.76 2.34 -16.12
C GLY A 44 3.10 1.28 -15.07
N PHE A 45 3.30 1.71 -13.81
CA PHE A 45 3.59 0.82 -12.69
C PHE A 45 2.35 0.01 -12.27
N GLY A 46 1.19 0.67 -12.14
CA GLY A 46 -0.05 0.00 -11.73
C GLY A 46 -0.51 -1.08 -12.72
N LYS A 47 -0.35 -0.84 -14.04
CA LYS A 47 -0.65 -1.85 -15.07
C LYS A 47 0.27 -3.07 -14.97
N GLN A 48 1.57 -2.87 -14.71
CA GLN A 48 2.52 -3.97 -14.50
C GLN A 48 2.22 -4.75 -13.23
N ALA A 49 1.93 -4.06 -12.12
CA ALA A 49 1.52 -4.69 -10.86
C ALA A 49 0.26 -5.54 -11.03
N ARG A 50 -0.77 -5.00 -11.72
CA ARG A 50 -1.97 -5.75 -12.10
C ARG A 50 -1.64 -6.99 -12.91
N ALA A 51 -0.81 -6.87 -13.93
CA ALA A 51 -0.43 -8.00 -14.78
C ALA A 51 0.27 -9.10 -13.97
N GLY A 52 1.22 -8.74 -13.10
CA GLY A 52 1.91 -9.70 -12.22
C GLY A 52 0.96 -10.39 -11.24
N MET A 53 0.01 -9.66 -10.64
CA MET A 53 -1.00 -10.25 -9.75
C MET A 53 -1.93 -11.21 -10.50
N LEU A 54 -2.37 -10.88 -11.72
CA LEU A 54 -3.21 -11.76 -12.53
C LEU A 54 -2.46 -13.02 -12.94
N LEU A 55 -1.18 -12.90 -13.33
CA LEU A 55 -0.34 -14.04 -13.66
C LEU A 55 -0.22 -15.01 -12.46
N ALA A 56 0.02 -14.48 -11.26
CA ALA A 56 0.08 -15.30 -10.04
C ALA A 56 -1.28 -15.97 -9.72
N VAL A 57 -2.39 -15.27 -9.94
CA VAL A 57 -3.74 -15.84 -9.79
C VAL A 57 -3.96 -16.99 -10.79
N ASP A 58 -3.58 -16.81 -12.04
CA ASP A 58 -3.71 -17.84 -13.08
C ASP A 58 -2.87 -19.06 -12.75
N GLU A 59 -1.59 -18.88 -12.35
CA GLU A 59 -0.69 -19.96 -11.95
C GLU A 59 -1.25 -20.76 -10.76
N ILE A 60 -1.74 -20.09 -9.70
CA ILE A 60 -2.37 -20.75 -8.56
C ILE A 60 -3.62 -21.52 -9.01
N ASN A 61 -4.39 -20.95 -9.91
CA ASN A 61 -5.61 -21.55 -10.41
C ASN A 61 -5.34 -22.78 -11.29
N GLU A 62 -4.28 -22.79 -12.09
CA GLU A 62 -3.83 -23.93 -12.87
C GLU A 62 -3.43 -25.11 -11.97
N GLN A 63 -2.82 -24.81 -10.82
CA GLN A 63 -2.43 -25.79 -9.81
C GLN A 63 -3.61 -26.31 -8.96
N GLY A 64 -4.85 -25.93 -9.28
CA GLY A 64 -6.05 -26.39 -8.57
C GLY A 64 -6.62 -25.37 -7.57
N GLY A 65 -6.04 -24.18 -7.44
CA GLY A 65 -6.50 -23.14 -6.55
C GLY A 65 -6.12 -23.40 -5.08
N ILE A 66 -6.81 -22.72 -4.18
CA ILE A 66 -6.59 -22.83 -2.73
C ILE A 66 -7.64 -23.75 -2.11
N ASN A 67 -7.25 -24.94 -1.69
CA ASN A 67 -8.15 -25.97 -1.18
C ASN A 67 -9.33 -26.23 -2.15
N GLY A 68 -9.03 -26.34 -3.45
CA GLY A 68 -10.01 -26.57 -4.50
C GLY A 68 -10.82 -25.34 -4.94
N ARG A 69 -10.57 -24.16 -4.37
CA ARG A 69 -11.22 -22.90 -4.75
C ARG A 69 -10.34 -22.09 -5.68
N LYS A 70 -10.95 -21.55 -6.74
CA LYS A 70 -10.25 -20.67 -7.68
C LYS A 70 -10.14 -19.25 -7.09
N LEU A 71 -8.98 -18.61 -7.26
CA LEU A 71 -8.84 -17.20 -6.97
C LEU A 71 -9.47 -16.34 -8.08
N LYS A 72 -10.14 -15.28 -7.70
CA LYS A 72 -10.63 -14.21 -8.59
C LYS A 72 -10.10 -12.88 -8.08
N LEU A 73 -9.58 -12.03 -8.98
CA LEU A 73 -9.04 -10.73 -8.63
C LEU A 73 -9.83 -9.62 -9.35
N ASN A 74 -10.54 -8.80 -8.58
CA ASN A 74 -11.14 -7.57 -9.05
C ASN A 74 -10.17 -6.41 -8.85
N VAL A 75 -9.88 -5.66 -9.92
CA VAL A 75 -8.95 -4.53 -9.88
C VAL A 75 -9.70 -3.25 -10.25
N GLU A 76 -9.68 -2.28 -9.35
CA GLU A 76 -10.27 -0.95 -9.55
C GLU A 76 -9.18 0.10 -9.80
N ASP A 77 -9.54 1.13 -10.56
CA ASP A 77 -8.66 2.26 -10.88
C ASP A 77 -8.90 3.43 -9.92
N SER A 78 -7.87 3.85 -9.21
CA SER A 78 -7.92 5.09 -8.41
C SER A 78 -7.37 6.31 -9.15
N GLY A 79 -6.67 6.14 -10.27
CA GLY A 79 -5.95 7.24 -10.92
C GLY A 79 -4.97 7.95 -9.98
N TYR A 80 -4.45 7.24 -8.96
CA TYR A 80 -3.59 7.75 -7.90
C TYR A 80 -4.25 8.88 -7.06
N ASP A 81 -5.58 8.89 -6.98
CA ASP A 81 -6.37 9.84 -6.19
C ASP A 81 -6.97 9.15 -4.95
N PRO A 82 -6.73 9.67 -3.71
CA PRO A 82 -7.26 9.05 -2.48
C PRO A 82 -8.78 9.03 -2.40
N LYS A 83 -9.48 10.04 -2.96
CA LYS A 83 -10.96 10.06 -2.96
C LYS A 83 -11.52 8.97 -3.85
N LYS A 84 -10.92 8.77 -5.03
CA LYS A 84 -11.28 7.65 -5.91
C LYS A 84 -10.93 6.30 -5.29
N ALA A 85 -9.82 6.22 -4.55
CA ALA A 85 -9.46 5.00 -3.82
C ALA A 85 -10.51 4.63 -2.75
N VAL A 86 -11.10 5.61 -2.05
CA VAL A 86 -12.23 5.35 -1.14
C VAL A 86 -13.44 4.79 -1.88
N LEU A 87 -13.81 5.36 -3.03
CA LEU A 87 -14.95 4.87 -3.83
C LEU A 87 -14.68 3.44 -4.35
N ALA A 88 -13.46 3.18 -4.83
CA ALA A 88 -13.04 1.86 -5.25
C ALA A 88 -13.09 0.84 -4.09
N ALA A 89 -12.62 1.23 -2.90
CA ALA A 89 -12.71 0.39 -1.70
C ALA A 89 -14.17 0.10 -1.30
N GLN A 90 -15.05 1.11 -1.35
CA GLN A 90 -16.48 0.93 -1.08
C GLN A 90 -17.11 -0.07 -2.04
N LYS A 91 -16.77 0.00 -3.34
CA LYS A 91 -17.24 -0.97 -4.33
C LYS A 91 -16.72 -2.37 -4.01
N LEU A 92 -15.41 -2.55 -3.91
CA LEU A 92 -14.79 -3.85 -3.66
C LEU A 92 -15.26 -4.50 -2.35
N VAL A 93 -15.36 -3.71 -1.27
CA VAL A 93 -15.69 -4.21 0.07
C VAL A 93 -17.18 -4.44 0.24
N ASN A 94 -18.04 -3.50 -0.19
CA ASN A 94 -19.47 -3.51 0.12
C ASN A 94 -20.33 -4.11 -0.99
N GLN A 95 -19.92 -3.99 -2.26
CA GLN A 95 -20.66 -4.52 -3.41
C GLN A 95 -20.10 -5.86 -3.86
N ASP A 96 -18.81 -5.90 -4.20
CA ASP A 96 -18.13 -7.12 -4.66
C ASP A 96 -17.85 -8.08 -3.50
N LYS A 97 -17.80 -7.58 -2.26
CA LYS A 97 -17.60 -8.37 -1.03
C LYS A 97 -16.31 -9.19 -1.04
N ILE A 98 -15.20 -8.55 -1.37
CA ILE A 98 -13.88 -9.20 -1.40
C ILE A 98 -13.48 -9.79 -0.04
N PHE A 99 -12.69 -10.87 -0.06
CA PHE A 99 -12.07 -11.48 1.12
C PHE A 99 -10.95 -10.61 1.69
N MET A 100 -10.03 -10.16 0.84
CA MET A 100 -8.94 -9.28 1.22
C MET A 100 -8.57 -8.30 0.09
N MET A 101 -7.98 -7.19 0.47
CA MET A 101 -7.35 -6.24 -0.43
C MET A 101 -5.88 -6.62 -0.61
N VAL A 102 -5.41 -6.83 -1.84
CA VAL A 102 -4.04 -7.25 -2.18
C VAL A 102 -3.34 -6.17 -2.99
N GLY A 103 -2.12 -5.81 -2.59
CA GLY A 103 -1.26 -4.96 -3.41
C GLY A 103 -1.83 -3.58 -3.74
N HIS A 104 -2.69 -2.99 -2.90
CA HIS A 104 -3.24 -1.66 -3.11
C HIS A 104 -2.11 -0.62 -3.19
N ILE A 105 -2.01 0.14 -4.28
CA ILE A 105 -0.92 1.08 -4.52
C ILE A 105 -1.16 2.46 -3.87
N GLY A 106 -0.08 3.02 -3.32
CA GLY A 106 -0.01 4.39 -2.84
C GLY A 106 -0.29 4.56 -1.35
N THR A 107 0.47 5.45 -0.70
CA THR A 107 0.36 5.72 0.75
C THR A 107 -0.96 6.41 1.09
N ALA A 108 -1.20 7.61 0.54
CA ALA A 108 -2.42 8.37 0.80
C ALA A 108 -3.69 7.62 0.38
N GLN A 109 -3.62 6.80 -0.67
CA GLN A 109 -4.72 5.97 -1.15
C GLN A 109 -5.06 4.86 -0.14
N ASN A 110 -4.05 4.14 0.36
CA ASN A 110 -4.24 3.14 1.40
C ASN A 110 -4.78 3.76 2.70
N MET A 111 -4.19 4.87 3.15
CA MET A 111 -4.65 5.58 4.35
C MET A 111 -6.13 5.95 4.27
N ALA A 112 -6.57 6.46 3.11
CA ALA A 112 -7.96 6.83 2.89
C ALA A 112 -8.90 5.61 2.80
N ALA A 113 -8.46 4.49 2.24
CA ALA A 113 -9.29 3.31 1.97
C ALA A 113 -9.34 2.32 3.15
N MET A 114 -8.31 2.23 3.99
CA MET A 114 -8.24 1.27 5.12
C MET A 114 -9.45 1.33 6.07
N PRO A 115 -10.01 2.49 6.44
CA PRO A 115 -11.21 2.52 7.30
C PRO A 115 -12.38 1.73 6.70
N VAL A 116 -12.61 1.84 5.39
CA VAL A 116 -13.68 1.10 4.69
C VAL A 116 -13.42 -0.42 4.74
N GLN A 117 -12.17 -0.83 4.58
CA GLN A 117 -11.77 -2.24 4.64
C GLN A 117 -11.97 -2.80 6.06
N PHE A 118 -11.48 -2.08 7.06
CA PHE A 118 -11.47 -2.55 8.45
C PHE A 118 -12.84 -2.63 9.09
N GLU A 119 -13.77 -1.76 8.69
CA GLU A 119 -15.18 -1.83 9.11
C GLU A 119 -15.81 -3.19 8.77
N LYS A 120 -15.40 -3.82 7.68
CA LYS A 120 -15.88 -5.14 7.23
C LYS A 120 -14.88 -6.27 7.48
N ASN A 121 -13.87 -6.05 8.32
CA ASN A 121 -12.80 -7.02 8.61
C ASN A 121 -12.03 -7.49 7.35
N VAL A 122 -11.94 -6.67 6.32
CA VAL A 122 -11.15 -6.94 5.12
C VAL A 122 -9.68 -6.62 5.39
N ILE A 123 -8.81 -7.59 5.19
CA ILE A 123 -7.36 -7.46 5.37
C ILE A 123 -6.79 -6.54 4.30
N ASN A 124 -5.88 -5.64 4.69
CA ASN A 124 -4.99 -4.92 3.79
C ASN A 124 -3.66 -5.70 3.71
N PHE A 125 -3.48 -6.43 2.62
CA PHE A 125 -2.39 -7.38 2.44
C PHE A 125 -1.36 -6.88 1.44
N PHE A 126 -0.15 -6.65 1.92
CA PHE A 126 1.01 -6.26 1.13
C PHE A 126 0.75 -5.08 0.19
N PRO A 127 0.29 -3.93 0.74
CA PRO A 127 0.08 -2.74 -0.07
C PRO A 127 1.38 -2.30 -0.74
N ILE A 128 1.28 -1.78 -1.97
CA ILE A 128 2.43 -1.26 -2.71
C ILE A 128 2.75 0.15 -2.22
N THR A 129 3.25 0.18 -1.00
CA THR A 129 3.84 1.32 -0.30
C THR A 129 4.63 0.83 0.91
N ALA A 130 5.67 1.55 1.27
CA ALA A 130 6.49 1.26 2.45
C ALA A 130 6.27 2.27 3.58
N ALA A 131 5.09 2.87 3.67
CA ALA A 131 4.76 3.78 4.75
C ALA A 131 4.57 3.02 6.08
N ARG A 132 5.01 3.62 7.20
CA ARG A 132 4.87 3.02 8.55
C ARG A 132 3.41 2.74 8.91
N GLU A 133 2.49 3.55 8.42
CA GLU A 133 1.05 3.39 8.63
C GLU A 133 0.49 2.07 8.12
N MET A 134 1.24 1.35 7.29
CA MET A 134 0.86 0.01 6.83
C MET A 134 1.03 -1.08 7.91
N TYR A 135 1.67 -0.77 9.04
CA TYR A 135 1.77 -1.67 10.20
C TYR A 135 1.67 -0.93 11.55
N GLU A 136 1.90 0.40 11.59
CA GLU A 136 1.75 1.25 12.78
C GLU A 136 0.51 2.18 12.67
N PRO A 137 -0.21 2.43 13.77
CA PRO A 137 -0.21 1.59 14.97
C PRO A 137 -0.61 0.16 14.63
N PHE A 138 -0.21 -0.81 15.47
CA PHE A 138 -0.58 -2.21 15.25
C PHE A 138 -2.09 -2.38 15.02
N HIS A 139 -2.44 -3.11 13.98
CA HIS A 139 -3.80 -3.52 13.68
C HIS A 139 -3.80 -4.91 13.03
N LYS A 140 -4.67 -5.80 13.52
CA LYS A 140 -4.71 -7.21 13.09
C LYS A 140 -5.00 -7.45 11.60
N LEU A 141 -5.45 -6.42 10.89
CA LEU A 141 -5.77 -6.48 9.46
C LEU A 141 -4.72 -5.79 8.57
N LYS A 142 -3.60 -5.32 9.14
CA LYS A 142 -2.50 -4.71 8.41
C LYS A 142 -1.35 -5.70 8.23
N TYR A 143 -0.93 -5.92 7.00
CA TYR A 143 0.22 -6.74 6.66
C TYR A 143 1.10 -6.02 5.64
N SER A 144 2.27 -5.55 6.08
CA SER A 144 3.27 -4.90 5.24
C SER A 144 4.38 -5.89 4.85
N PHE A 145 5.02 -5.67 3.70
CA PHE A 145 6.13 -6.52 3.23
C PHE A 145 7.46 -5.77 3.10
N ALA A 146 7.43 -4.42 3.14
CA ALA A 146 8.60 -3.59 2.86
C ALA A 146 9.14 -2.91 4.12
N ALA A 147 10.45 -2.70 4.19
CA ALA A 147 11.06 -1.82 5.17
C ALA A 147 10.52 -0.39 5.00
N PRO A 148 10.17 0.31 6.10
CA PRO A 148 9.52 1.61 6.01
C PRO A 148 10.36 2.68 5.32
N TYR A 149 9.74 3.57 4.56
CA TYR A 149 10.41 4.74 3.98
C TYR A 149 11.17 5.54 5.02
N TYR A 150 10.55 5.78 6.17
CA TYR A 150 11.18 6.50 7.27
C TYR A 150 12.51 5.85 7.69
N ASP A 151 12.53 4.55 7.96
CA ASP A 151 13.76 3.86 8.40
C ASP A 151 14.80 3.78 7.28
N GLN A 152 14.37 3.54 6.04
CA GLN A 152 15.27 3.57 4.89
C GLN A 152 15.99 4.93 4.81
N MET A 153 15.24 6.02 4.86
CA MET A 153 15.83 7.36 4.73
C MET A 153 16.64 7.77 5.97
N ARG A 154 16.16 7.41 7.17
CA ARG A 154 16.88 7.68 8.41
C ARG A 154 18.25 7.02 8.45
N LEU A 155 18.38 5.83 7.88
CA LEU A 155 19.64 5.08 7.84
C LEU A 155 20.50 5.42 6.62
N ALA A 156 19.91 5.51 5.44
CA ALA A 156 20.64 5.71 4.19
C ALA A 156 21.15 7.15 4.02
N THR A 157 20.34 8.16 4.37
CA THR A 157 20.70 9.56 4.15
C THR A 157 22.01 9.95 4.82
N PRO A 158 22.23 9.77 6.14
CA PRO A 158 23.49 10.16 6.78
C PRO A 158 24.69 9.35 6.28
N LYS A 159 24.48 8.08 5.91
CA LYS A 159 25.53 7.24 5.34
C LYS A 159 26.00 7.79 3.99
N LEU A 160 25.06 8.02 3.07
CA LEU A 160 25.41 8.51 1.72
C LEU A 160 25.96 9.93 1.75
N VAL A 161 25.45 10.80 2.60
CA VAL A 161 25.97 12.16 2.80
C VAL A 161 27.45 12.12 3.23
N LYS A 162 27.80 11.26 4.18
CA LYS A 162 29.20 11.08 4.62
C LYS A 162 30.08 10.49 3.52
N GLU A 163 29.61 9.44 2.84
CA GLU A 163 30.35 8.79 1.75
C GLU A 163 30.64 9.74 0.58
N LYS A 164 29.70 10.63 0.26
CA LYS A 164 29.85 11.64 -0.81
C LYS A 164 30.53 12.93 -0.35
N GLY A 165 30.77 13.10 0.94
CA GLY A 165 31.34 14.32 1.50
C GLY A 165 30.45 15.56 1.34
N ALA A 166 29.14 15.36 1.19
CA ALA A 166 28.20 16.43 0.94
C ALA A 166 28.12 17.41 2.11
N LYS A 167 27.96 18.70 1.79
CA LYS A 167 27.94 19.81 2.76
C LYS A 167 26.58 20.47 2.87
N LYS A 168 25.82 20.49 1.77
CA LYS A 168 24.50 21.12 1.69
C LYS A 168 23.46 20.15 1.13
N VAL A 169 22.80 19.45 2.04
CA VAL A 169 21.78 18.45 1.71
C VAL A 169 20.43 19.13 1.56
N CYS A 170 19.75 18.86 0.46
CA CYS A 170 18.40 19.37 0.22
C CYS A 170 17.43 18.21 -0.03
N THR A 171 16.12 18.52 -0.01
CA THR A 171 15.10 17.52 -0.34
C THR A 171 14.03 18.08 -1.25
N LEU A 172 13.57 17.23 -2.16
CA LEU A 172 12.36 17.43 -2.96
C LEU A 172 11.40 16.27 -2.66
N TYR A 173 10.20 16.57 -2.20
CA TYR A 173 9.24 15.54 -1.79
C TYR A 173 7.82 15.83 -2.29
N GLN A 174 7.04 14.77 -2.50
CA GLN A 174 5.62 14.90 -2.80
C GLN A 174 4.87 15.41 -1.55
N ASP A 175 4.03 16.42 -1.71
CA ASP A 175 3.28 17.04 -0.61
C ASP A 175 2.05 16.16 -0.24
N ASP A 176 2.35 14.99 0.33
CA ASP A 176 1.38 14.05 0.89
C ASP A 176 2.05 13.07 1.87
N ASP A 177 1.28 12.13 2.43
CA ASP A 177 1.74 11.15 3.43
C ASP A 177 2.99 10.39 3.00
N PHE A 178 3.13 10.07 1.69
CA PHE A 178 4.32 9.40 1.17
C PHE A 178 5.57 10.27 1.29
N GLY A 179 5.52 11.49 0.75
CA GLY A 179 6.69 12.39 0.76
C GLY A 179 7.05 12.85 2.16
N LEU A 180 6.08 13.02 3.06
CA LEU A 180 6.30 13.36 4.47
C LEU A 180 7.03 12.25 5.24
N GLU A 181 6.77 10.98 4.95
CA GLU A 181 7.53 9.85 5.50
C GLU A 181 9.01 9.92 5.10
N VAL A 182 9.30 10.18 3.83
CA VAL A 182 10.66 10.34 3.31
C VAL A 182 11.35 11.54 3.93
N LEU A 183 10.68 12.70 3.96
CA LEU A 183 11.18 13.93 4.58
C LEU A 183 11.57 13.68 6.04
N LYS A 184 10.66 13.13 6.83
CA LYS A 184 10.87 12.89 8.27
C LYS A 184 12.03 11.94 8.53
N GLY A 185 12.13 10.86 7.75
CA GLY A 185 13.26 9.93 7.85
C GLY A 185 14.59 10.60 7.53
N GLY A 186 14.64 11.40 6.46
CA GLY A 186 15.83 12.17 6.09
C GLY A 186 16.25 13.19 7.15
N GLU A 187 15.27 13.95 7.70
CA GLU A 187 15.53 14.92 8.79
C GLU A 187 16.14 14.25 10.02
N ASP A 188 15.52 13.16 10.50
CA ASP A 188 15.99 12.48 11.69
C ASP A 188 17.33 11.75 11.44
N GLY A 189 17.56 11.28 10.21
CA GLY A 189 18.85 10.76 9.79
C GLY A 189 19.96 11.81 9.83
N LEU A 190 19.73 12.98 9.22
CA LEU A 190 20.70 14.08 9.20
C LEU A 190 21.05 14.59 10.60
N LYS A 191 20.08 14.67 11.51
CA LYS A 191 20.32 15.03 12.92
C LYS A 191 21.36 14.13 13.59
N THR A 192 21.43 12.83 13.24
CA THR A 192 22.41 11.91 13.83
C THR A 192 23.89 12.26 13.50
N ILE A 193 24.07 13.10 12.50
CA ILE A 193 25.40 13.58 12.07
C ILE A 193 25.56 15.11 12.23
N GLY A 194 24.67 15.74 13.00
CA GLY A 194 24.71 17.17 13.28
C GLY A 194 24.36 18.06 12.08
N MET A 195 23.60 17.53 11.12
CA MET A 195 23.16 18.24 9.91
C MET A 195 21.66 18.37 9.85
N GLU A 196 21.18 19.27 8.99
CA GLU A 196 19.78 19.45 8.62
C GLU A 196 19.68 19.71 7.11
N PHE A 197 18.45 19.64 6.56
CA PHE A 197 18.24 20.05 5.18
C PHE A 197 18.43 21.55 5.03
N ALA A 198 19.32 21.95 4.12
CA ALA A 198 19.56 23.36 3.76
C ALA A 198 18.38 23.96 3.00
N GLU A 199 17.67 23.15 2.20
CA GLU A 199 16.42 23.52 1.53
C GLU A 199 15.47 22.33 1.48
N LYS A 200 14.19 22.61 1.72
CA LYS A 200 13.09 21.66 1.65
C LYS A 200 12.03 22.16 0.67
N THR A 201 11.90 21.51 -0.46
CA THR A 201 10.91 21.85 -1.47
C THR A 201 9.91 20.73 -1.66
N SER A 202 8.64 21.07 -1.84
CA SER A 202 7.59 20.10 -2.13
C SER A 202 6.97 20.33 -3.50
N TYR A 203 6.25 19.32 -3.99
CA TYR A 203 5.43 19.42 -5.18
C TYR A 203 4.08 18.75 -4.96
N LYS A 204 3.05 19.22 -5.67
CA LYS A 204 1.72 18.61 -5.63
C LYS A 204 1.68 17.34 -6.47
N ARG A 205 0.91 16.35 -6.03
CA ARG A 205 0.67 15.11 -6.80
C ARG A 205 0.21 15.45 -8.23
N GLY A 206 0.83 14.81 -9.21
CA GLY A 206 0.55 15.04 -10.63
C GLY A 206 1.28 16.25 -11.24
N ALA A 207 2.15 16.94 -10.49
CA ALA A 207 3.00 17.98 -11.07
C ALA A 207 3.94 17.40 -12.12
N THR A 208 4.14 18.18 -13.20
CA THR A 208 5.03 17.81 -14.32
C THR A 208 6.15 18.83 -14.52
N ASP A 209 6.08 19.99 -13.84
CA ASP A 209 7.11 21.02 -13.86
C ASP A 209 7.70 21.22 -12.46
N PHE A 210 9.01 21.13 -12.35
CA PHE A 210 9.79 21.23 -11.13
C PHE A 210 10.82 22.38 -11.18
N SER A 211 10.73 23.25 -12.18
CA SER A 211 11.69 24.34 -12.43
C SER A 211 11.89 25.24 -11.20
N SER A 212 10.81 25.56 -10.49
CA SER A 212 10.87 26.41 -9.28
C SER A 212 11.59 25.71 -8.13
N GLN A 213 11.38 24.41 -7.95
CA GLN A 213 12.05 23.61 -6.91
C GLN A 213 13.54 23.46 -7.22
N VAL A 214 13.88 23.19 -8.48
CA VAL A 214 15.26 23.11 -8.94
C VAL A 214 15.98 24.47 -8.74
N ALA A 215 15.38 25.57 -9.15
CA ALA A 215 15.96 26.90 -8.96
C ALA A 215 16.22 27.23 -7.48
N LYS A 216 15.31 26.86 -6.59
CA LYS A 216 15.50 26.99 -5.15
C LYS A 216 16.71 26.19 -4.63
N MET A 217 16.78 24.91 -5.01
CA MET A 217 17.91 24.05 -4.60
C MET A 217 19.24 24.56 -5.15
N GLN A 218 19.28 25.06 -6.40
CA GLN A 218 20.47 25.68 -6.97
C GLN A 218 20.88 26.94 -6.20
N SER A 219 19.95 27.86 -5.93
CA SER A 219 20.25 29.09 -5.18
C SER A 219 20.69 28.83 -3.75
N SER A 220 20.25 27.74 -3.14
CA SER A 220 20.69 27.27 -1.81
C SER A 220 22.04 26.59 -1.86
N GLY A 221 22.60 26.31 -3.04
CA GLY A 221 23.89 25.65 -3.23
C GLY A 221 23.88 24.19 -2.81
N CYS A 222 22.78 23.49 -3.06
CA CYS A 222 22.65 22.05 -2.74
C CYS A 222 23.66 21.22 -3.53
N ASP A 223 24.40 20.38 -2.84
CA ASP A 223 25.37 19.43 -3.42
C ASP A 223 24.93 17.97 -3.28
N PHE A 224 23.84 17.73 -2.52
CA PHE A 224 23.20 16.43 -2.39
C PHE A 224 21.69 16.60 -2.24
N ILE A 225 20.91 15.83 -3.00
CA ILE A 225 19.45 15.93 -3.00
C ILE A 225 18.85 14.59 -2.62
N VAL A 226 17.99 14.60 -1.60
CA VAL A 226 17.15 13.48 -1.19
C VAL A 226 15.81 13.61 -1.90
N LEU A 227 15.40 12.58 -2.63
CA LEU A 227 14.17 12.58 -3.40
C LEU A 227 13.10 11.72 -2.73
N GLY A 228 12.02 12.37 -2.26
CA GLY A 228 10.77 11.73 -1.84
C GLY A 228 9.73 11.84 -2.95
N THR A 229 10.03 11.27 -4.11
CA THR A 229 9.28 11.48 -5.35
C THR A 229 8.81 10.18 -5.97
N ILE A 230 7.73 10.24 -6.75
CA ILE A 230 7.24 9.12 -7.55
C ILE A 230 7.98 9.02 -8.90
N CYS A 231 7.80 7.92 -9.62
CA CYS A 231 8.56 7.53 -10.81
C CYS A 231 8.62 8.56 -11.96
N LEU A 232 7.74 9.55 -11.99
CA LEU A 232 7.74 10.60 -13.04
C LEU A 232 9.05 11.40 -13.11
N LEU A 233 9.75 11.55 -11.98
CA LEU A 233 11.05 12.25 -11.96
C LEU A 233 12.20 11.40 -12.48
N TYR A 234 12.05 10.08 -12.53
CA TYR A 234 13.06 9.18 -13.09
C TYR A 234 13.05 9.14 -14.63
N THR A 235 11.99 9.65 -15.25
CA THR A 235 11.84 9.72 -16.72
C THR A 235 12.19 11.09 -17.28
N SER A 236 12.55 12.06 -16.44
CA SER A 236 13.07 13.33 -16.91
C SER A 236 14.48 13.15 -17.48
N PRO A 237 14.79 13.67 -18.66
CA PRO A 237 16.14 13.58 -19.22
C PRO A 237 17.15 14.09 -18.19
N SER A 238 18.24 13.33 -18.01
CA SER A 238 19.34 13.79 -17.18
C SER A 238 19.92 15.06 -17.81
N PRO A 239 20.30 16.07 -17.01
CA PRO A 239 21.03 17.23 -17.56
C PRO A 239 22.38 16.89 -18.22
N ARG A 240 22.72 15.60 -18.28
CA ARG A 240 23.96 15.08 -18.92
C ARG A 240 23.69 14.41 -20.26
N ASP A 241 22.45 14.28 -20.69
CA ASP A 241 22.03 13.81 -22.01
C ASP A 241 21.65 15.03 -22.87
#